data_909c50ef136240d67225ba270264c670
#
_entry.id   909c50ef136240d67225ba270264c670
#
_cell.length_a   1.000
_cell.length_b   1.000
_cell.length_c   1.000
_cell.angle_alpha   90.00
_cell.angle_beta   90.00
_cell.angle_gamma   90.00
#
_symmetry.space_group_name_H-M   'P 1'
#
loop_
_entity.id
_entity.type
_entity.pdbx_description
1 polymer ?
#
loop_
_entity_poly.entity_id
_entity_poly.type
_entity_poly.pdbx_seq_one_letter_code
_entity_poly.pdbx_strand_id
1 'polypeptide(L)'
;AWEPQVNGVVRTLKSTARELKAMGHIVDLLTPLEFRTQPCPTYPDIRLSVFPGSKVSLRIARFHPDALHIATEGPLGLAARKFALRHALPFTTAYHTRFPEYVHARLRVPLRCTYAFLRWFHGSAKAVMAPTTVVKRDLEANGFKRVVLWSRGVELDIFKPQESQRLNTQPPIFLYVGRVAVEK
;
A
#
# COMPACT_ATOMS: atom_id res chain seq x y z
N ALA A 1 -5.02 4.68 -2.41
CA ALA A 1 -6.00 4.57 -1.33
C ALA A 1 -5.63 5.54 -0.20
N TRP A 2 -6.59 6.27 0.33
CA TRP A 2 -6.46 7.15 1.50
C TRP A 2 -7.86 7.44 2.08
N GLU A 3 -7.94 8.16 3.20
CA GLU A 3 -9.22 8.58 3.78
C GLU A 3 -10.14 9.29 2.76
N PRO A 4 -11.46 9.21 2.91
CA PRO A 4 -12.23 8.58 4.01
C PRO A 4 -12.36 7.04 3.90
N GLN A 5 -11.68 6.40 2.97
CA GLN A 5 -11.77 4.96 2.78
C GLN A 5 -11.20 4.18 3.97
N VAL A 6 -12.00 3.31 4.58
CA VAL A 6 -11.53 2.34 5.58
C VAL A 6 -10.74 1.24 4.85
N ASN A 7 -9.42 1.31 4.95
CA ASN A 7 -8.52 0.46 4.18
C ASN A 7 -7.32 0.06 5.04
N GLY A 8 -6.97 -1.22 5.00
CA GLY A 8 -5.83 -1.75 5.76
C GLY A 8 -4.48 -1.11 5.38
N VAL A 9 -4.32 -0.66 4.13
CA VAL A 9 -3.10 0.07 3.70
C VAL A 9 -3.01 1.42 4.42
N VAL A 10 -4.10 2.19 4.44
CA VAL A 10 -4.16 3.49 5.12
C VAL A 10 -3.82 3.35 6.60
N ARG A 11 -4.45 2.35 7.27
CA ARG A 11 -4.19 2.07 8.68
C ARG A 11 -2.72 1.72 8.91
N THR A 12 -2.15 0.82 8.10
CA THR A 12 -0.74 0.45 8.20
C THR A 12 0.17 1.66 8.06
N LEU A 13 -0.04 2.51 7.04
CA LEU A 13 0.80 3.68 6.82
C LEU A 13 0.69 4.72 7.94
N LYS A 14 -0.52 4.94 8.47
CA LYS A 14 -0.72 5.83 9.62
C LYS A 14 -0.02 5.32 10.88
N SER A 15 -0.18 4.02 11.20
CA SER A 15 0.50 3.42 12.34
C SER A 15 2.02 3.47 12.17
N THR A 16 2.54 3.12 10.98
CA THR A 16 3.98 3.24 10.70
C THR A 16 4.50 4.67 10.88
N ALA A 17 3.78 5.66 10.36
CA ALA A 17 4.17 7.07 10.52
C ALA A 17 4.14 7.52 11.99
N ARG A 18 3.16 7.06 12.76
CA ARG A 18 3.07 7.34 14.20
C ARG A 18 4.29 6.76 14.94
N GLU A 19 4.59 5.49 14.70
CA GLU A 19 5.73 4.83 15.37
C GLU A 19 7.07 5.45 14.98
N LEU A 20 7.28 5.79 13.70
CA LEU A 20 8.48 6.48 13.27
C LEU A 20 8.63 7.84 13.95
N LYS A 21 7.53 8.61 14.09
CA LYS A 21 7.54 9.87 14.83
C LYS A 21 7.86 9.67 16.30
N ALA A 22 7.33 8.62 16.93
CA ALA A 22 7.64 8.26 18.30
C ALA A 22 9.12 7.89 18.51
N MET A 23 9.76 7.35 17.45
CA MET A 23 11.20 7.08 17.42
C MET A 23 12.06 8.33 17.13
N GLY A 24 11.46 9.52 17.00
CA GLY A 24 12.17 10.78 16.76
C GLY A 24 12.39 11.13 15.28
N HIS A 25 11.82 10.37 14.33
CA HIS A 25 11.93 10.69 12.91
C HIS A 25 10.92 11.77 12.49
N ILE A 26 11.33 12.64 11.56
CA ILE A 26 10.43 13.57 10.90
C ILE A 26 9.77 12.86 9.72
N VAL A 27 8.46 12.68 9.78
CA VAL A 27 7.70 11.94 8.76
C VAL A 27 6.74 12.85 8.04
N ASP A 28 6.87 12.92 6.72
CA ASP A 28 5.94 13.60 5.81
C ASP A 28 5.12 12.56 5.02
N LEU A 29 3.81 12.73 5.00
CA LEU A 29 2.88 11.87 4.29
C LEU A 29 2.24 12.63 3.13
N LEU A 30 2.61 12.25 1.91
CA LEU A 30 2.00 12.82 0.71
C LEU A 30 0.80 11.97 0.28
N THR A 31 -0.39 12.56 0.38
CA THR A 31 -1.66 11.83 0.22
C THR A 31 -2.54 12.40 -0.89
N PRO A 32 -3.50 11.64 -1.43
CA PRO A 32 -4.44 12.15 -2.45
C PRO A 32 -5.27 13.36 -2.00
N LEU A 33 -5.46 13.57 -0.69
CA LEU A 33 -6.23 14.70 -0.15
C LEU A 33 -5.67 16.08 -0.52
N GLU A 34 -4.38 16.12 -0.82
CA GLU A 34 -3.69 17.35 -1.19
C GLU A 34 -3.80 17.71 -2.68
N PHE A 35 -4.48 16.88 -3.46
CA PHE A 35 -4.56 16.99 -4.91
C PHE A 35 -6.00 17.05 -5.39
N ARG A 36 -6.18 17.59 -6.61
CA ARG A 36 -7.41 17.32 -7.35
C ARG A 36 -7.47 15.83 -7.67
N THR A 37 -8.60 15.20 -7.43
CA THR A 37 -8.77 13.77 -7.62
C THR A 37 -9.99 13.44 -8.46
N GLN A 38 -9.91 12.31 -9.16
CA GLN A 38 -11.04 11.69 -9.85
C GLN A 38 -11.27 10.27 -9.31
N PRO A 39 -12.49 9.75 -9.35
CA PRO A 39 -12.75 8.37 -8.96
C PRO A 39 -12.04 7.39 -9.90
N CYS A 40 -11.54 6.29 -9.35
CA CYS A 40 -11.05 5.19 -10.18
C CYS A 40 -12.24 4.52 -10.89
N PRO A 41 -12.20 4.31 -12.22
CA PRO A 41 -13.34 3.81 -12.99
C PRO A 41 -13.96 2.52 -12.45
N THR A 42 -13.16 1.62 -11.90
CA THR A 42 -13.61 0.31 -11.38
C THR A 42 -13.81 0.28 -9.87
N TYR A 43 -13.41 1.35 -9.18
CA TYR A 43 -13.46 1.47 -7.72
C TYR A 43 -13.63 2.95 -7.34
N PRO A 44 -14.85 3.51 -7.40
CA PRO A 44 -15.10 4.94 -7.19
C PRO A 44 -14.60 5.48 -5.85
N ASP A 45 -14.59 4.63 -4.82
CA ASP A 45 -14.06 4.97 -3.49
C ASP A 45 -12.54 5.24 -3.50
N ILE A 46 -11.82 4.73 -4.50
CA ILE A 46 -10.40 5.03 -4.69
C ILE A 46 -10.27 6.30 -5.50
N ARG A 47 -9.74 7.35 -4.87
CA ARG A 47 -9.49 8.63 -5.51
C ARG A 47 -8.09 8.65 -6.13
N LEU A 48 -8.01 8.92 -7.43
CA LEU A 48 -6.76 9.04 -8.17
C LEU A 48 -6.40 10.52 -8.35
N SER A 49 -5.19 10.90 -7.96
CA SER A 49 -4.70 12.27 -8.12
C SER A 49 -4.47 12.61 -9.59
N VAL A 50 -4.93 13.80 -10.00
CA VAL A 50 -4.83 14.30 -11.37
C VAL A 50 -3.57 15.16 -11.50
N PHE A 51 -2.70 14.83 -12.45
CA PHE A 51 -1.45 15.55 -12.75
C PHE A 51 -0.59 15.91 -11.53
N PRO A 52 -0.26 14.95 -10.63
CA PRO A 52 0.41 15.26 -9.38
C PRO A 52 1.90 15.60 -9.52
N GLY A 53 2.50 15.41 -10.69
CA GLY A 53 3.95 15.38 -10.92
C GLY A 53 4.73 16.57 -10.39
N SER A 54 4.33 17.81 -10.72
CA SER A 54 5.04 19.03 -10.29
C SER A 54 4.94 19.23 -8.77
N LYS A 55 3.74 19.06 -8.20
CA LYS A 55 3.52 19.22 -6.76
C LYS A 55 4.26 18.15 -5.94
N VAL A 56 4.26 16.90 -6.40
CA VAL A 56 5.03 15.81 -5.77
C VAL A 56 6.52 16.12 -5.82
N SER A 57 7.04 16.51 -6.97
CA SER A 57 8.45 16.86 -7.14
C SER A 57 8.88 17.99 -6.22
N LEU A 58 8.09 19.07 -6.16
CA LEU A 58 8.36 20.21 -5.29
C LEU A 58 8.33 19.82 -3.80
N ARG A 59 7.35 18.98 -3.40
CA ARG A 59 7.22 18.55 -2.01
C ARG A 59 8.42 17.71 -1.57
N ILE A 60 8.82 16.71 -2.38
CA ILE A 60 9.98 15.86 -2.07
C ILE A 60 11.26 16.71 -2.04
N ALA A 61 11.45 17.60 -3.02
CA ALA A 61 12.61 18.47 -3.06
C ALA A 61 12.71 19.40 -1.84
N ARG A 62 11.59 19.97 -1.37
CA ARG A 62 11.56 20.83 -0.18
C ARG A 62 11.76 20.08 1.12
N PHE A 63 11.24 18.87 1.21
CA PHE A 63 11.35 18.06 2.42
C PHE A 63 12.75 17.45 2.59
N HIS A 64 13.50 17.25 1.51
CA HIS A 64 14.84 16.64 1.53
C HIS A 64 14.91 15.33 2.33
N PRO A 65 14.14 14.30 1.94
CA PRO A 65 14.05 13.10 2.75
C PRO A 65 15.33 12.25 2.68
N ASP A 66 15.78 11.72 3.82
CA ASP A 66 16.83 10.70 3.90
C ASP A 66 16.35 9.35 3.37
N ALA A 67 15.05 9.07 3.49
CA ALA A 67 14.41 7.86 3.00
C ALA A 67 13.08 8.15 2.34
N LEU A 68 12.84 7.53 1.18
CA LEU A 68 11.56 7.61 0.46
C LEU A 68 10.89 6.25 0.38
N HIS A 69 9.62 6.19 0.81
CA HIS A 69 8.79 5.00 0.66
C HIS A 69 7.59 5.29 -0.26
N ILE A 70 7.43 4.51 -1.32
CA ILE A 70 6.32 4.61 -2.26
C ILE A 70 5.34 3.46 -2.00
N ALA A 71 4.26 3.76 -1.33
CA ALA A 71 3.34 2.76 -0.81
C ALA A 71 2.36 2.18 -1.85
N THR A 72 2.11 2.88 -2.96
CA THR A 72 1.12 2.45 -3.96
C THR A 72 1.54 2.82 -5.37
N GLU A 73 1.07 2.05 -6.36
CA GLU A 73 1.41 2.15 -7.78
C GLU A 73 0.57 3.18 -8.55
N GLY A 74 -0.25 3.94 -7.84
CA GLY A 74 -1.11 4.96 -8.45
C GLY A 74 -0.35 6.22 -8.92
N PRO A 75 -1.07 7.26 -9.40
CA PRO A 75 -0.46 8.46 -9.98
C PRO A 75 0.54 9.16 -9.08
N LEU A 76 0.31 9.19 -7.75
CA LEU A 76 1.27 9.74 -6.79
C LEU A 76 2.56 8.90 -6.74
N GLY A 77 2.43 7.58 -6.68
CA GLY A 77 3.58 6.68 -6.67
C GLY A 77 4.39 6.77 -7.96
N LEU A 78 3.73 6.88 -9.12
CA LEU A 78 4.39 7.09 -10.41
C LEU A 78 5.15 8.42 -10.45
N ALA A 79 4.58 9.49 -9.92
CA ALA A 79 5.22 10.80 -9.84
C ALA A 79 6.43 10.77 -8.89
N ALA A 80 6.30 10.16 -7.70
CA ALA A 80 7.39 10.01 -6.75
C ALA A 80 8.52 9.15 -7.32
N ARG A 81 8.18 8.02 -7.97
CA ARG A 81 9.16 7.16 -8.66
C ARG A 81 9.93 7.92 -9.74
N LYS A 82 9.23 8.70 -10.57
CA LYS A 82 9.86 9.51 -11.62
C LYS A 82 10.84 10.52 -11.04
N PHE A 83 10.46 11.20 -9.95
CA PHE A 83 11.33 12.11 -9.23
C PHE A 83 12.57 11.39 -8.68
N ALA A 84 12.36 10.30 -7.95
CA ALA A 84 13.42 9.52 -7.32
C ALA A 84 14.47 9.03 -8.34
N LEU A 85 14.02 8.53 -9.49
CA LEU A 85 14.91 8.08 -10.55
C LEU A 85 15.72 9.23 -11.19
N ARG A 86 15.09 10.40 -11.37
CA ARG A 86 15.77 11.57 -11.94
C ARG A 86 16.85 12.15 -11.03
N HIS A 87 16.65 12.02 -9.73
CA HIS A 87 17.54 12.60 -8.71
C HIS A 87 18.42 11.55 -8.02
N ALA A 88 18.47 10.31 -8.57
CA ALA A 88 19.19 9.19 -7.98
C ALA A 88 18.86 8.95 -6.49
N LEU A 89 17.65 9.35 -6.04
CA LEU A 89 17.17 9.16 -4.69
C LEU A 89 16.74 7.70 -4.51
N PRO A 90 17.36 6.92 -3.60
CA PRO A 90 16.94 5.57 -3.34
C PRO A 90 15.55 5.54 -2.67
N PHE A 91 14.73 4.58 -3.08
CA PHE A 91 13.39 4.42 -2.53
C PHE A 91 13.03 2.95 -2.30
N THR A 92 12.10 2.73 -1.41
CA THR A 92 11.45 1.43 -1.18
C THR A 92 10.00 1.46 -1.66
N THR A 93 9.46 0.28 -1.93
CA THR A 93 8.05 0.13 -2.29
C THR A 93 7.40 -0.97 -1.45
N ALA A 94 6.08 -1.02 -1.42
CA ALA A 94 5.36 -2.10 -0.76
C ALA A 94 4.29 -2.71 -1.67
N TYR A 95 4.16 -4.03 -1.59
CA TYR A 95 3.11 -4.78 -2.25
C TYR A 95 1.99 -5.06 -1.26
N HIS A 96 0.99 -4.20 -1.24
CA HIS A 96 -0.08 -4.27 -0.25
C HIS A 96 -1.27 -5.10 -0.66
N THR A 97 -1.49 -5.28 -1.96
CA THR A 97 -2.70 -5.86 -2.55
C THR A 97 -2.33 -6.72 -3.73
N ARG A 98 -3.03 -7.82 -3.94
CA ARG A 98 -2.92 -8.65 -5.15
C ARG A 98 -3.52 -7.93 -6.35
N PHE A 99 -2.88 -6.81 -6.72
CA PHE A 99 -3.33 -5.90 -7.77
C PHE A 99 -3.55 -6.60 -9.13
N PRO A 100 -2.69 -7.53 -9.60
CA PRO A 100 -2.89 -8.23 -10.86
C PRO A 100 -4.19 -9.01 -10.89
N GLU A 101 -4.52 -9.74 -9.83
CA GLU A 101 -5.71 -10.55 -9.72
C GLU A 101 -6.97 -9.68 -9.69
N TYR A 102 -6.93 -8.54 -9.00
CA TYR A 102 -8.03 -7.57 -8.99
C TYR A 102 -8.27 -6.95 -10.37
N VAL A 103 -7.23 -6.54 -11.06
CA VAL A 103 -7.33 -5.96 -12.40
C VAL A 103 -7.83 -7.01 -13.39
N HIS A 104 -7.32 -8.25 -13.30
CA HIS A 104 -7.77 -9.34 -14.15
C HIS A 104 -9.26 -9.66 -13.94
N ALA A 105 -9.69 -9.82 -12.68
CA ALA A 105 -11.07 -10.14 -12.34
C ALA A 105 -12.08 -9.08 -12.83
N ARG A 106 -11.69 -7.81 -12.84
CA ARG A 106 -12.58 -6.68 -13.17
C ARG A 106 -12.48 -6.18 -14.61
N LEU A 107 -11.27 -6.14 -15.14
CA LEU A 107 -10.99 -5.55 -16.46
C LEU A 107 -10.57 -6.58 -17.50
N ARG A 108 -10.47 -7.86 -17.12
CA ARG A 108 -9.99 -8.97 -17.97
C ARG A 108 -8.62 -8.71 -18.61
N VAL A 109 -7.82 -7.79 -18.04
CA VAL A 109 -6.43 -7.58 -18.46
C VAL A 109 -5.63 -8.82 -18.15
N PRO A 110 -4.85 -9.37 -19.10
CA PRO A 110 -4.03 -10.55 -18.84
C PRO A 110 -3.05 -10.34 -17.68
N LEU A 111 -2.96 -11.31 -16.78
CA LEU A 111 -2.07 -11.25 -15.59
C LEU A 111 -0.62 -10.93 -15.97
N ARG A 112 -0.14 -11.46 -17.10
CA ARG A 112 1.20 -11.17 -17.60
C ARG A 112 1.48 -9.68 -17.81
N CYS A 113 0.48 -8.92 -18.27
CA CYS A 113 0.62 -7.47 -18.53
C CYS A 113 0.68 -6.69 -17.21
N THR A 114 -0.19 -7.02 -16.26
CA THR A 114 -0.21 -6.39 -14.94
C THR A 114 1.05 -6.73 -14.14
N TYR A 115 1.51 -7.96 -14.18
CA TYR A 115 2.80 -8.34 -13.55
C TYR A 115 4.00 -7.68 -14.24
N ALA A 116 3.98 -7.49 -15.56
CA ALA A 116 5.04 -6.75 -16.27
C ALA A 116 5.10 -5.28 -15.82
N PHE A 117 3.94 -4.61 -15.71
CA PHE A 117 3.84 -3.25 -15.15
C PHE A 117 4.38 -3.18 -13.72
N LEU A 118 3.99 -4.11 -12.86
CA LEU A 118 4.43 -4.11 -11.46
C LEU A 118 5.94 -4.40 -11.35
N ARG A 119 6.47 -5.33 -12.12
CA ARG A 119 7.93 -5.56 -12.16
C ARG A 119 8.68 -4.30 -12.60
N TRP A 120 8.17 -3.60 -13.62
CA TRP A 120 8.74 -2.31 -14.04
C TRP A 120 8.66 -1.27 -12.92
N PHE A 121 7.52 -1.15 -12.25
CA PHE A 121 7.32 -0.16 -11.20
C PHE A 121 8.23 -0.42 -10.00
N HIS A 122 8.24 -1.63 -9.48
CA HIS A 122 9.01 -2.02 -8.29
C HIS A 122 10.48 -2.32 -8.59
N GLY A 123 10.82 -2.64 -9.83
CA GLY A 123 12.17 -3.11 -10.22
C GLY A 123 13.30 -2.12 -9.95
N SER A 124 12.99 -0.83 -9.86
CA SER A 124 13.97 0.22 -9.53
C SER A 124 14.10 0.48 -8.02
N ALA A 125 13.24 -0.10 -7.20
CA ALA A 125 13.28 0.08 -5.75
C ALA A 125 14.47 -0.66 -5.12
N LYS A 126 15.01 -0.13 -4.03
CA LYS A 126 16.04 -0.79 -3.21
C LYS A 126 15.49 -2.05 -2.53
N ALA A 127 14.23 -2.02 -2.13
CA ALA A 127 13.50 -3.17 -1.60
C ALA A 127 12.02 -3.08 -1.93
N VAL A 128 11.40 -4.24 -2.12
CA VAL A 128 9.95 -4.41 -2.29
C VAL A 128 9.42 -5.11 -1.04
N MET A 129 8.62 -4.42 -0.26
CA MET A 129 8.11 -4.93 1.02
C MET A 129 6.88 -5.80 0.80
N ALA A 130 6.94 -7.06 1.23
CA ALA A 130 5.84 -8.02 1.16
C ALA A 130 5.29 -8.32 2.57
N PRO A 131 3.95 -8.42 2.75
CA PRO A 131 3.34 -8.55 4.07
C PRO A 131 3.48 -9.95 4.68
N THR A 132 3.67 -10.98 3.87
CA THR A 132 3.76 -12.38 4.33
C THR A 132 4.79 -13.16 3.51
N THR A 133 5.27 -14.27 4.07
CA THR A 133 6.18 -15.18 3.37
C THR A 133 5.55 -15.79 2.12
N VAL A 134 4.25 -16.03 2.12
CA VAL A 134 3.52 -16.54 0.95
C VAL A 134 3.56 -15.50 -0.17
N VAL A 135 3.18 -14.25 0.12
CA VAL A 135 3.22 -13.17 -0.87
C VAL A 135 4.64 -12.92 -1.37
N LYS A 136 5.64 -12.98 -0.48
CA LYS A 136 7.04 -12.88 -0.89
C LYS A 136 7.41 -13.94 -1.91
N ARG A 137 7.11 -15.22 -1.64
CA ARG A 137 7.39 -16.33 -2.57
C ARG A 137 6.65 -16.15 -3.90
N ASP A 138 5.38 -15.75 -3.87
CA ASP A 138 4.58 -15.49 -5.07
C ASP A 138 5.22 -14.38 -5.94
N LEU A 139 5.71 -13.31 -5.33
CA LEU A 139 6.38 -12.22 -6.03
C LEU A 139 7.71 -12.70 -6.65
N GLU A 140 8.52 -13.42 -5.89
CA GLU A 140 9.80 -13.98 -6.37
C GLU A 140 9.58 -14.94 -7.55
N ALA A 141 8.55 -15.82 -7.47
CA ALA A 141 8.15 -16.70 -8.56
C ALA A 141 7.68 -15.93 -9.80
N ASN A 142 7.11 -14.74 -9.63
CA ASN A 142 6.72 -13.83 -10.71
C ASN A 142 7.86 -12.88 -11.15
N GLY A 143 9.12 -13.15 -10.76
CA GLY A 143 10.31 -12.45 -11.23
C GLY A 143 10.61 -11.12 -10.54
N PHE A 144 10.02 -10.85 -9.38
CA PHE A 144 10.39 -9.70 -8.55
C PHE A 144 11.74 -9.95 -7.87
N LYS A 145 12.54 -8.90 -7.79
CA LYS A 145 13.84 -8.94 -7.11
C LYS A 145 13.80 -8.10 -5.83
N ARG A 146 14.70 -8.39 -4.89
CA ARG A 146 14.86 -7.63 -3.64
C ARG A 146 13.58 -7.58 -2.80
N VAL A 147 12.81 -8.67 -2.78
CA VAL A 147 11.59 -8.76 -1.96
C VAL A 147 11.98 -9.05 -0.52
N VAL A 148 11.56 -8.18 0.39
CA VAL A 148 11.80 -8.30 1.83
C VAL A 148 10.48 -8.48 2.58
N LEU A 149 10.52 -9.22 3.66
CA LEU A 149 9.35 -9.39 4.51
C LEU A 149 9.16 -8.15 5.37
N TRP A 150 7.96 -7.58 5.33
CA TRP A 150 7.51 -6.53 6.22
C TRP A 150 6.12 -6.88 6.73
N SER A 151 6.09 -7.65 7.81
CA SER A 151 4.84 -8.02 8.47
C SER A 151 4.22 -6.79 9.13
N ARG A 152 2.90 -6.69 9.00
CA ARG A 152 2.15 -5.63 9.66
C ARG A 152 2.03 -5.96 11.14
N GLY A 153 2.26 -4.97 11.99
CA GLY A 153 1.97 -5.08 13.40
C GLY A 153 0.47 -5.00 13.71
N VAL A 154 0.11 -5.23 14.96
CA VAL A 154 -1.21 -5.01 15.52
C VAL A 154 -1.11 -4.01 16.68
N GLU A 155 -2.17 -3.24 16.87
CA GLU A 155 -2.27 -2.29 17.98
C GLU A 155 -2.67 -3.06 19.24
N LEU A 156 -1.69 -3.38 20.10
CA LEU A 156 -1.87 -4.21 21.29
C LEU A 156 -2.80 -3.57 22.34
N ASP A 157 -2.95 -2.25 22.32
CA ASP A 157 -3.91 -1.53 23.17
C ASP A 157 -5.35 -1.85 22.81
N ILE A 158 -5.61 -2.13 21.52
CA ILE A 158 -6.94 -2.46 20.99
C ILE A 158 -7.15 -3.97 20.95
N PHE A 159 -6.15 -4.70 20.44
CA PHE A 159 -6.21 -6.15 20.26
C PHE A 159 -5.51 -6.87 21.42
N LYS A 160 -6.17 -6.93 22.54
CA LYS A 160 -5.72 -7.65 23.73
C LYS A 160 -6.76 -8.69 24.14
N PRO A 161 -6.34 -9.81 24.74
CA PRO A 161 -7.26 -10.76 25.31
C PRO A 161 -8.17 -10.05 26.31
N GLN A 162 -9.47 -10.27 26.16
CA GLN A 162 -10.47 -9.83 27.13
C GLN A 162 -11.15 -11.08 27.68
N GLU A 163 -11.54 -11.03 28.95
CA GLU A 163 -12.47 -12.04 29.46
C GLU A 163 -13.76 -11.92 28.66
N SER A 164 -13.92 -12.85 27.71
CA SER A 164 -15.09 -12.83 26.83
C SER A 164 -16.30 -13.27 27.63
N GLN A 165 -17.33 -12.46 27.65
CA GLN A 165 -18.68 -12.99 27.81
C GLN A 165 -18.90 -13.97 26.65
N ARG A 166 -18.97 -15.26 26.95
CA ARG A 166 -19.26 -16.29 25.96
C ARG A 166 -20.51 -15.87 25.19
N LEU A 167 -20.41 -15.79 23.88
CA LEU A 167 -21.58 -15.61 23.04
C LEU A 167 -22.59 -16.68 23.48
N ASN A 168 -23.79 -16.25 23.84
CA ASN A 168 -24.86 -17.12 24.35
C ASN A 168 -25.48 -17.94 23.19
N THR A 169 -24.61 -18.57 22.40
CA THR A 169 -24.94 -19.32 21.19
C THR A 169 -24.37 -20.74 21.31
N GLN A 170 -25.14 -21.71 20.87
CA GLN A 170 -24.68 -23.10 20.86
C GLN A 170 -23.63 -23.31 19.74
N PRO A 171 -22.54 -24.07 19.99
CA PRO A 171 -21.61 -24.45 18.95
C PRO A 171 -22.26 -25.37 17.88
N PRO A 172 -21.74 -25.36 16.62
CA PRO A 172 -20.56 -24.62 16.15
C PRO A 172 -20.86 -23.15 15.84
N ILE A 173 -19.92 -22.27 16.19
CA ILE A 173 -19.99 -20.83 15.89
C ILE A 173 -19.07 -20.55 14.70
N PHE A 174 -19.64 -20.03 13.60
CA PHE A 174 -18.89 -19.56 12.45
C PHE A 174 -18.80 -18.05 12.48
N LEU A 175 -17.58 -17.51 12.53
CA LEU A 175 -17.32 -16.08 12.54
C LEU A 175 -16.63 -15.66 11.24
N TYR A 176 -17.24 -14.73 10.48
CA TYR A 176 -16.60 -14.06 9.37
C TYR A 176 -16.25 -12.61 9.76
N VAL A 177 -14.98 -12.28 9.65
CA VAL A 177 -14.47 -10.91 9.87
C VAL A 177 -13.82 -10.41 8.60
N GLY A 178 -14.47 -9.51 7.88
CA GLY A 178 -13.96 -8.99 6.63
C GLY A 178 -14.98 -8.13 5.89
N ARG A 179 -14.52 -7.50 4.80
CA ARG A 179 -15.42 -6.81 3.88
C ARG A 179 -16.17 -7.83 3.02
N VAL A 180 -17.46 -7.64 2.84
CA VAL A 180 -18.22 -8.37 1.83
C VAL A 180 -17.92 -7.72 0.47
N ALA A 181 -17.20 -8.42 -0.38
CA ALA A 181 -16.79 -7.93 -1.71
C ALA A 181 -16.61 -9.11 -2.67
N VAL A 182 -16.76 -8.83 -3.97
CA VAL A 182 -16.70 -9.87 -5.03
C VAL A 182 -15.37 -10.63 -5.04
N GLU A 183 -14.32 -9.99 -4.55
CA GLU A 183 -12.97 -10.56 -4.47
C GLU A 183 -12.67 -11.30 -3.16
N LYS A 184 -13.65 -11.51 -2.27
CA LYS A 184 -13.48 -12.13 -0.95
C LYS A 184 -14.27 -13.44 -0.84
#